data_83773dfd01b19cfc0a511ec37f2a5408
#
_entry.id   83773dfd01b19cfc0a511ec37f2a5408
#
_cell.length_a   1.000
_cell.length_b   1.000
_cell.length_c   1.000
_cell.angle_alpha   90.00
_cell.angle_beta   90.00
_cell.angle_gamma   90.00
#
_symmetry.space_group_name_H-M   'P 1'
#
loop_
_entity.id
_entity.type
_entity.pdbx_description
1 polymer ?
#
loop_
_entity_poly.entity_id
_entity_poly.type
_entity_poly.pdbx_seq_one_letter_code
_entity_poly.pdbx_strand_id
1 'polypeptide(L)'
;MATEFTDASVHEFIDRVAHPVRRRDAETLLALFSRITGEQPRMWGPTIVGFGEYHYVYDSGREGDAPAAAFSPRKGATTVYLNPGLTEHPELLERLGPHTTGLTCLYLKDLADIDLDVLSELVLESYESVTEGPTG
;
A
#
# COMPACT_ATOMS: atom_id res chain seq x y z
N MET A 1 -11.66 15.26 0.70
CA MET A 1 -12.42 14.34 1.54
C MET A 1 -11.58 13.13 1.86
N ALA A 2 -11.50 12.76 3.12
CA ALA A 2 -10.70 11.60 3.51
C ALA A 2 -11.33 10.31 2.95
N THR A 3 -10.47 9.39 2.52
CA THR A 3 -10.92 8.06 2.09
C THR A 3 -11.25 7.23 3.33
N GLU A 4 -12.41 6.62 3.31
CA GLU A 4 -12.86 5.76 4.41
C GLU A 4 -12.98 4.33 3.93
N PHE A 5 -12.80 3.38 4.86
CA PHE A 5 -13.01 1.99 4.51
C PHE A 5 -14.50 1.70 4.31
N THR A 6 -14.81 0.69 3.52
CA THR A 6 -16.18 0.31 3.17
C THR A 6 -16.38 -1.19 3.40
N ASP A 7 -17.64 -1.62 3.39
CA ASP A 7 -17.99 -3.03 3.52
C ASP A 7 -17.85 -3.81 2.20
N ALA A 8 -17.39 -3.15 1.14
CA ALA A 8 -17.23 -3.80 -0.15
C ALA A 8 -16.22 -4.95 -0.04
N SER A 9 -16.46 -6.03 -0.79
CA SER A 9 -15.58 -7.18 -0.79
C SER A 9 -14.27 -6.90 -1.53
N VAL A 10 -13.15 -7.12 -0.86
CA VAL A 10 -11.83 -7.00 -1.45
C VAL A 10 -11.63 -8.03 -2.57
N HIS A 11 -12.08 -9.27 -2.32
CA HIS A 11 -11.94 -10.34 -3.30
C HIS A 11 -12.73 -10.05 -4.58
N GLU A 12 -13.96 -9.55 -4.44
CA GLU A 12 -14.75 -9.17 -5.61
C GLU A 12 -14.10 -8.03 -6.39
N PHE A 13 -13.54 -7.06 -5.68
CA PHE A 13 -12.83 -5.96 -6.32
C PHE A 13 -11.65 -6.48 -7.15
N ILE A 14 -10.81 -7.34 -6.56
CA ILE A 14 -9.65 -7.89 -7.26
C ILE A 14 -10.06 -8.74 -8.45
N ASP A 15 -11.10 -9.55 -8.31
CA ASP A 15 -11.61 -10.38 -9.40
C ASP A 15 -12.09 -9.54 -10.61
N ARG A 16 -12.49 -8.30 -10.37
CA ARG A 16 -12.94 -7.38 -11.42
C ARG A 16 -11.81 -6.63 -12.10
N VAL A 17 -10.57 -6.74 -11.60
CA VAL A 17 -9.42 -6.09 -12.23
C VAL A 17 -9.20 -6.73 -13.61
N ALA A 18 -9.39 -5.94 -14.67
CA ALA A 18 -9.39 -6.45 -16.04
C ALA A 18 -8.00 -6.87 -16.52
N HIS A 19 -6.98 -6.13 -16.15
CA HIS A 19 -5.61 -6.39 -16.61
C HIS A 19 -5.04 -7.61 -15.89
N PRO A 20 -4.68 -8.69 -16.61
CA PRO A 20 -4.22 -9.93 -15.95
C PRO A 20 -3.03 -9.76 -15.01
N VAL A 21 -2.05 -8.95 -15.41
CA VAL A 21 -0.86 -8.72 -14.57
C VAL A 21 -1.25 -7.95 -13.31
N ARG A 22 -2.11 -6.94 -13.45
CA ARG A 22 -2.58 -6.16 -12.29
C ARG A 22 -3.38 -7.04 -11.32
N ARG A 23 -4.20 -7.92 -11.84
CA ARG A 23 -4.99 -8.83 -11.01
C ARG A 23 -4.09 -9.82 -10.28
N ARG A 24 -3.16 -10.44 -10.98
CA ARG A 24 -2.18 -11.36 -10.39
C ARG A 24 -1.37 -10.67 -9.30
N ASP A 25 -0.88 -9.47 -9.58
CA ASP A 25 -0.09 -8.70 -8.63
C ASP A 25 -0.90 -8.29 -7.41
N ALA A 26 -2.18 -7.93 -7.61
CA ALA A 26 -3.07 -7.61 -6.51
C ALA A 26 -3.26 -8.81 -5.58
N GLU A 27 -3.42 -10.00 -6.12
CA GLU A 27 -3.52 -11.22 -5.32
C GLU A 27 -2.23 -11.48 -4.53
N THR A 28 -1.08 -11.27 -5.16
CA THR A 28 0.22 -11.42 -4.50
C THR A 28 0.37 -10.42 -3.36
N LEU A 29 0.01 -9.15 -3.59
CA LEU A 29 0.12 -8.12 -2.57
C LEU A 29 -0.89 -8.33 -1.44
N LEU A 30 -2.07 -8.85 -1.75
CA LEU A 30 -3.07 -9.17 -0.73
C LEU A 30 -2.49 -10.14 0.29
N ALA A 31 -1.88 -11.21 -0.18
CA ALA A 31 -1.25 -12.19 0.71
C ALA A 31 -0.03 -11.62 1.44
N LEU A 32 0.80 -10.87 0.73
CA LEU A 32 2.01 -10.28 1.29
C LEU A 32 1.70 -9.28 2.41
N PHE A 33 0.78 -8.36 2.15
CA PHE A 33 0.41 -7.32 3.11
C PHE A 33 -0.31 -7.93 4.32
N SER A 34 -1.16 -8.93 4.11
CA SER A 34 -1.82 -9.63 5.22
C SER A 34 -0.79 -10.26 6.14
N ARG A 35 0.24 -10.88 5.58
CA ARG A 35 1.31 -11.51 6.35
C ARG A 35 2.16 -10.49 7.09
N ILE A 36 2.55 -9.41 6.42
CA ILE A 36 3.42 -8.38 7.02
C ILE A 36 2.72 -7.67 8.18
N THR A 37 1.45 -7.30 7.98
CA THR A 37 0.74 -6.46 8.95
C THR A 37 -0.06 -7.25 9.97
N GLY A 38 -0.43 -8.48 9.66
CA GLY A 38 -1.34 -9.27 10.50
C GLY A 38 -2.77 -8.75 10.48
N GLU A 39 -3.08 -7.82 9.60
CA GLU A 39 -4.39 -7.17 9.50
C GLU A 39 -5.26 -7.79 8.42
N GLN A 40 -6.58 -7.65 8.56
CA GLN A 40 -7.52 -8.04 7.53
C GLN A 40 -7.62 -6.96 6.46
N PRO A 41 -7.65 -7.34 5.16
CA PRO A 41 -7.82 -6.36 4.10
C PRO A 41 -9.22 -5.74 4.10
N ARG A 42 -9.30 -4.46 3.80
CA ARG A 42 -10.56 -3.73 3.65
C ARG A 42 -10.47 -2.78 2.47
N MET A 43 -11.60 -2.52 1.84
CA MET A 43 -11.65 -1.49 0.80
C MET A 43 -11.66 -0.10 1.44
N TRP A 44 -10.80 0.77 0.94
CA TRP A 44 -10.75 2.19 1.29
C TRP A 44 -11.13 2.98 0.04
N GLY A 45 -12.40 3.36 -0.06
CA GLY A 45 -12.93 3.90 -1.30
C GLY A 45 -13.10 2.81 -2.35
N PRO A 46 -13.27 3.17 -3.62
CA PRO A 46 -13.61 2.20 -4.67
C PRO A 46 -12.43 1.40 -5.21
N THR A 47 -11.18 1.83 -5.00
CA THR A 47 -10.04 1.23 -5.69
C THR A 47 -8.82 0.95 -4.81
N ILE A 48 -8.89 1.20 -3.51
CA ILE A 48 -7.76 1.03 -2.61
C ILE A 48 -8.03 -0.13 -1.66
N VAL A 49 -7.07 -1.06 -1.58
CA VAL A 49 -7.07 -2.15 -0.61
C VAL A 49 -6.17 -1.74 0.54
N GLY A 50 -6.73 -1.66 1.75
CA GLY A 50 -5.98 -1.19 2.92
C GLY A 50 -5.93 -2.20 4.04
N PHE A 51 -4.92 -2.05 4.90
CA PHE A 51 -4.63 -2.94 6.02
C PHE A 51 -4.37 -2.09 7.26
N GLY A 52 -5.17 -2.31 8.29
CA GLY A 52 -5.11 -1.49 9.48
C GLY A 52 -5.58 -0.07 9.23
N GLU A 53 -5.51 0.76 10.23
CA GLU A 53 -5.86 2.17 10.11
C GLU A 53 -5.11 2.99 11.15
N TYR A 54 -4.95 4.28 10.88
CA TYR A 54 -4.41 5.23 11.84
C TYR A 54 -5.11 6.57 11.68
N HIS A 55 -5.10 7.34 12.77
CA HIS A 55 -5.69 8.68 12.76
C HIS A 55 -4.59 9.71 12.57
N TYR A 56 -4.74 10.60 11.59
CA TYR A 56 -3.77 11.66 11.34
C TYR A 56 -4.35 13.01 11.71
N VAL A 57 -3.47 13.90 12.16
CA VAL A 57 -3.80 15.29 12.46
C VAL A 57 -2.70 16.16 11.87
N TYR A 58 -3.07 17.08 10.99
CA TYR A 58 -2.11 18.04 10.41
C TYR A 58 -2.06 19.31 11.24
N ASP A 59 -0.96 20.06 11.09
CA ASP A 59 -0.79 21.34 11.76
C ASP A 59 -1.92 22.32 11.48
N SER A 60 -2.54 22.19 10.30
CA SER A 60 -3.69 23.02 9.92
C SER A 60 -4.96 22.70 10.70
N GLY A 61 -4.96 21.64 11.51
CA GLY A 61 -6.14 21.16 12.21
C GLY A 61 -6.93 20.13 11.42
N ARG A 62 -6.54 19.85 10.18
CA ARG A 62 -7.18 18.83 9.37
C ARG A 62 -6.85 17.46 9.90
N GLU A 63 -7.87 16.63 10.06
CA GLU A 63 -7.67 15.27 10.58
C GLU A 63 -8.56 14.27 9.86
N GLY A 64 -8.24 12.99 10.01
CA GLY A 64 -9.00 11.91 9.43
C GLY A 64 -8.35 10.57 9.70
N ASP A 65 -8.93 9.53 9.12
CA ASP A 65 -8.41 8.17 9.22
C ASP A 65 -7.88 7.72 7.86
N ALA A 66 -6.86 6.88 7.89
CA ALA A 66 -6.23 6.37 6.69
C ALA A 66 -5.78 4.93 6.92
N PRO A 67 -5.63 4.12 5.84
CA PRO A 67 -5.07 2.78 5.99
C PRO A 67 -3.59 2.87 6.37
N ALA A 68 -3.16 2.00 7.28
CA ALA A 68 -1.76 1.99 7.71
C ALA A 68 -0.84 1.43 6.63
N ALA A 69 -1.34 0.52 5.81
CA ALA A 69 -0.67 0.03 4.60
C ALA A 69 -1.72 -0.13 3.52
N ALA A 70 -1.37 0.13 2.28
CA ALA A 70 -2.36 0.07 1.20
C ALA A 70 -1.72 -0.10 -0.17
N PHE A 71 -2.51 -0.67 -1.10
CA PHE A 71 -2.13 -0.72 -2.51
C PHE A 71 -3.38 -0.55 -3.36
N SER A 72 -3.18 -0.19 -4.63
CA SER A 72 -4.27 -0.06 -5.60
C SER A 72 -3.82 -0.56 -6.97
N PRO A 73 -4.50 -1.56 -7.54
CA PRO A 73 -4.22 -1.99 -8.91
C PRO A 73 -4.82 -0.98 -9.89
N ARG A 74 -3.97 -0.14 -10.46
CA ARG A 74 -4.36 0.90 -11.42
C ARG A 74 -4.08 0.46 -12.84
N LYS A 75 -4.61 1.19 -13.82
CA LYS A 75 -4.45 0.83 -15.24
C LYS A 75 -2.99 0.70 -15.67
N GLY A 76 -2.18 1.67 -15.36
CA GLY A 76 -0.80 1.74 -15.84
C GLY A 76 0.21 1.03 -14.97
N ALA A 77 -0.12 0.81 -13.70
CA ALA A 77 0.78 0.20 -12.72
C ALA A 77 0.03 -0.09 -11.43
N THR A 78 0.59 -0.95 -10.61
CA THR A 78 0.11 -1.12 -9.24
C THR A 78 0.73 -0.02 -8.39
N THR A 79 -0.09 0.69 -7.63
CA THR A 79 0.36 1.72 -6.72
C THR A 79 0.47 1.14 -5.31
N VAL A 80 1.62 1.30 -4.68
CA VAL A 80 1.83 0.96 -3.26
C VAL A 80 1.99 2.28 -2.52
N TYR A 81 1.20 2.49 -1.47
CA TYR A 81 1.24 3.74 -0.70
C TYR A 81 2.24 3.61 0.44
N LEU A 82 3.17 4.54 0.50
CA LEU A 82 4.22 4.57 1.50
C LEU A 82 4.27 5.95 2.18
N ASN A 83 4.75 5.99 3.40
CA ASN A 83 4.95 7.28 4.07
C ASN A 83 6.05 8.08 3.38
N PRO A 84 5.97 9.42 3.45
CA PRO A 84 7.04 10.27 2.93
C PRO A 84 8.40 9.86 3.49
N GLY A 85 9.41 9.89 2.65
CA GLY A 85 10.75 9.45 3.03
C GLY A 85 11.06 8.04 2.59
N LEU A 86 10.09 7.14 2.63
CA LEU A 86 10.31 5.75 2.16
C LEU A 86 10.36 5.66 0.65
N THR A 87 9.69 6.58 -0.05
CA THR A 87 9.77 6.68 -1.51
C THR A 87 11.11 7.25 -1.98
N GLU A 88 11.96 7.64 -1.05
CA GLU A 88 13.30 8.15 -1.33
C GLU A 88 14.40 7.31 -0.68
N HIS A 89 14.05 6.15 -0.11
CA HIS A 89 15.01 5.29 0.59
C HIS A 89 16.00 4.69 -0.42
N PRO A 90 17.24 5.18 -0.50
CA PRO A 90 18.12 4.82 -1.61
C PRO A 90 18.53 3.35 -1.64
N GLU A 91 18.85 2.78 -0.51
CA GLU A 91 19.32 1.40 -0.44
C GLU A 91 18.27 0.38 -0.84
N LEU A 92 17.06 0.55 -0.31
CA LEU A 92 15.98 -0.38 -0.61
C LEU A 92 15.49 -0.21 -2.04
N LEU A 93 15.37 1.03 -2.50
CA LEU A 93 14.88 1.29 -3.86
C LEU A 93 15.84 0.79 -4.93
N GLU A 94 17.15 0.87 -4.70
CA GLU A 94 18.14 0.32 -5.63
C GLU A 94 18.00 -1.18 -5.81
N ARG A 95 17.62 -1.88 -4.76
CA ARG A 95 17.52 -3.34 -4.76
C ARG A 95 16.14 -3.85 -5.15
N LEU A 96 15.16 -2.95 -5.25
CA LEU A 96 13.75 -3.31 -5.47
C LEU A 96 13.49 -3.89 -6.86
N GLY A 97 14.03 -3.27 -7.88
CA GLY A 97 13.74 -3.57 -9.28
C GLY A 97 13.10 -2.37 -9.97
N PRO A 98 12.59 -2.56 -11.20
CA PRO A 98 12.01 -1.46 -11.97
C PRO A 98 10.83 -0.81 -11.26
N HIS A 99 10.89 0.51 -11.08
CA HIS A 99 9.83 1.26 -10.39
C HIS A 99 9.91 2.74 -10.73
N THR A 100 8.83 3.46 -10.42
CA THR A 100 8.83 4.91 -10.35
C THR A 100 8.21 5.31 -9.02
N THR A 101 8.44 6.54 -8.59
CA THR A 101 7.92 7.02 -7.30
C THR A 101 7.25 8.38 -7.42
N GLY A 102 6.26 8.61 -6.57
CA GLY A 102 5.73 9.92 -6.25
C GLY A 102 6.09 10.26 -4.82
N LEU A 103 5.46 11.26 -4.23
CA LEU A 103 5.77 11.68 -2.86
C LEU A 103 5.44 10.59 -1.83
N THR A 104 4.30 9.93 -2.00
CA THR A 104 3.82 8.88 -1.08
C THR A 104 3.43 7.61 -1.83
N CYS A 105 3.86 7.47 -3.08
CA CYS A 105 3.47 6.36 -3.92
C CYS A 105 4.67 5.70 -4.58
N LEU A 106 4.60 4.39 -4.66
CA LEU A 106 5.55 3.56 -5.39
C LEU A 106 4.76 2.88 -6.50
N TYR A 107 5.22 2.98 -7.74
CA TYR A 107 4.52 2.44 -8.90
C TYR A 107 5.28 1.25 -9.48
N LEU A 108 4.59 0.11 -9.58
CA LEU A 108 5.17 -1.16 -10.02
C LEU A 108 4.35 -1.73 -11.17
N LYS A 109 5.01 -1.99 -12.29
CA LYS A 109 4.30 -2.53 -13.47
C LYS A 109 4.12 -4.04 -13.44
N ASP A 110 5.09 -4.76 -12.88
CA ASP A 110 5.05 -6.22 -12.84
C ASP A 110 5.87 -6.71 -11.65
N LEU A 111 5.20 -7.37 -10.70
CA LEU A 111 5.86 -7.88 -9.51
C LEU A 111 6.85 -9.01 -9.81
N ALA A 112 6.74 -9.63 -10.99
CA ALA A 112 7.71 -10.64 -11.38
C ALA A 112 9.14 -10.08 -11.49
N ASP A 113 9.25 -8.76 -11.72
CA ASP A 113 10.54 -8.07 -11.83
C ASP A 113 10.99 -7.44 -10.51
N ILE A 114 10.25 -7.64 -9.43
CA ILE A 114 10.44 -6.97 -8.15
C ILE A 114 10.96 -7.94 -7.10
N ASP A 115 11.92 -7.47 -6.30
CA ASP A 115 12.37 -8.20 -5.12
C ASP A 115 11.32 -8.03 -4.01
N LEU A 116 10.54 -9.08 -3.77
CA LEU A 116 9.45 -9.02 -2.81
C LEU A 116 9.94 -8.89 -1.37
N ASP A 117 11.14 -9.34 -1.06
CA ASP A 117 11.69 -9.16 0.29
C ASP A 117 12.00 -7.69 0.55
N VAL A 118 12.53 -7.00 -0.45
CA VAL A 118 12.80 -5.56 -0.36
C VAL A 118 11.48 -4.79 -0.27
N LEU A 119 10.50 -5.16 -1.08
CA LEU A 119 9.17 -4.53 -1.01
C LEU A 119 8.55 -4.73 0.37
N SER A 120 8.69 -5.93 0.95
CA SER A 120 8.19 -6.22 2.28
C SER A 120 8.82 -5.32 3.33
N GLU A 121 10.12 -5.06 3.25
CA GLU A 121 10.79 -4.15 4.18
C GLU A 121 10.25 -2.72 4.07
N LEU A 122 10.06 -2.23 2.85
CA LEU A 122 9.50 -0.90 2.62
C LEU A 122 8.10 -0.77 3.21
N VAL A 123 7.25 -1.75 2.93
CA VAL A 123 5.87 -1.75 3.42
C VAL A 123 5.83 -1.85 4.93
N LEU A 124 6.64 -2.72 5.52
CA LEU A 124 6.67 -2.90 6.96
C LEU A 124 7.14 -1.63 7.67
N GLU A 125 8.21 -1.00 7.18
CA GLU A 125 8.68 0.26 7.75
C GLU A 125 7.61 1.34 7.69
N SER A 126 6.91 1.44 6.56
CA SER A 126 5.82 2.40 6.39
C SER A 126 4.67 2.10 7.36
N TYR A 127 4.28 0.85 7.47
CA TYR A 127 3.21 0.42 8.37
C TYR A 127 3.57 0.74 9.84
N GLU A 128 4.76 0.36 10.26
CA GLU A 128 5.20 0.56 11.63
C GLU A 128 5.32 2.03 12.00
N SER A 129 5.70 2.87 11.04
CA SER A 129 5.86 4.30 11.29
C SER A 129 4.56 4.99 11.69
N VAL A 130 3.40 4.43 11.33
CA VAL A 130 2.10 5.02 11.66
C VAL A 130 1.31 4.23 12.69
N THR A 131 1.72 3.01 13.01
CA THR A 131 1.00 2.16 13.96
C THR A 131 1.70 2.01 15.29
N GLU A 132 3.03 1.96 15.30
CA GLU A 132 3.81 1.87 16.53
C GLU A 132 4.20 3.25 17.03
N GLY A 133 4.58 4.13 16.09
CA GLY A 133 4.87 5.52 16.39
C GLY A 133 5.75 5.74 17.61
N PRO A 134 5.73 6.97 18.17
CA PRO A 134 6.54 7.29 19.35
C PRO A 134 5.99 6.73 20.64
N THR A 135 4.88 6.01 20.59
CA THR A 135 4.29 5.36 21.77
C THR A 135 5.08 4.16 22.21
N GLY A 136 5.93 3.73 21.32
CA GLY A 136 6.73 2.55 21.61
C GLY A 136 7.49 2.73 22.86
#